data_93d3e641e0522dbed94272fc5a67943e
#
_entry.id   93d3e641e0522dbed94272fc5a67943e
#
_cell.length_a   1.000
_cell.length_b   1.000
_cell.length_c   1.000
_cell.angle_alpha   90.00
_cell.angle_beta   90.00
_cell.angle_gamma   90.00
#
_symmetry.space_group_name_H-M   'P 1'
#
loop_
_entity.id
_entity.type
_entity.pdbx_description
1 polymer ?
#
loop_
_entity_poly.entity_id
_entity_poly.type
_entity_poly.pdbx_seq_one_letter_code
_entity_poly.pdbx_strand_id
1 'polypeptide(L)'
;MDYIKEARRTRSDDYHGGSVSFHDFRDCLTSAIKSLRELDQIKKALFYGKKIEHDRINGDCSLLPAWVADSDEQAIDIMHGIIGKATEAGELLEALYKCTIEGEPLDESNTIEEVGDGLWYDALILGALGASFEDAQRINISKLRKRYPDKFTAERAEHRDIEAERQEMAAATGYSDDAADLAIDRKQDLPYINGQSFYD
;
A
#
# COMPACT_ATOMS: atom_id res chain seq x y z
N MET A 1 12.38 4.17 -19.77
CA MET A 1 13.27 4.10 -18.56
C MET A 1 13.20 2.68 -18.02
N ASP A 2 14.32 2.07 -17.63
CA ASP A 2 14.30 0.76 -16.96
C ASP A 2 14.08 0.99 -15.44
N TYR A 3 12.82 0.88 -15.03
CA TYR A 3 12.41 1.12 -13.65
C TYR A 3 13.07 0.17 -12.65
N ILE A 4 13.21 -1.12 -13.00
CA ILE A 4 13.85 -2.12 -12.12
C ILE A 4 15.30 -1.75 -11.84
N LYS A 5 16.04 -1.33 -12.87
CA LYS A 5 17.44 -0.90 -12.73
C LYS A 5 17.54 0.35 -11.85
N GLU A 6 16.68 1.34 -12.04
CA GLU A 6 16.68 2.55 -11.21
C GLU A 6 16.28 2.28 -9.75
N ALA A 7 15.30 1.40 -9.52
CA ALA A 7 14.92 1.00 -8.17
C ALA A 7 16.08 0.29 -7.44
N ARG A 8 16.77 -0.63 -8.12
CA ARG A 8 17.94 -1.33 -7.58
C ARG A 8 19.10 -0.38 -7.24
N ARG A 9 19.27 0.70 -7.98
CA ARG A 9 20.30 1.71 -7.71
C ARG A 9 20.14 2.38 -6.33
N THR A 10 18.93 2.48 -5.85
CA THR A 10 18.56 3.13 -4.56
C THR A 10 18.29 2.14 -3.43
N ARG A 11 18.51 0.84 -3.65
CA ARG A 11 18.42 -0.18 -2.62
C ARG A 11 19.63 -0.09 -1.68
N SER A 12 19.43 -0.36 -0.37
CA SER A 12 20.55 -0.55 0.57
C SER A 12 21.39 -1.76 0.17
N ASP A 13 22.70 -1.63 0.24
CA ASP A 13 23.64 -2.74 0.07
C ASP A 13 23.80 -3.57 1.36
N ASP A 14 23.43 -2.99 2.53
CA ASP A 14 23.55 -3.62 3.84
C ASP A 14 22.26 -4.34 4.23
N TYR A 15 22.41 -5.53 4.83
CA TYR A 15 21.34 -6.31 5.44
C TYR A 15 21.67 -6.59 6.92
N HIS A 16 20.86 -6.04 7.81
CA HIS A 16 21.05 -6.11 9.28
C HIS A 16 20.24 -7.25 9.91
N GLY A 17 20.32 -8.47 9.38
CA GLY A 17 19.53 -9.62 9.84
C GLY A 17 19.69 -9.97 11.33
N GLY A 18 20.81 -9.58 11.96
CA GLY A 18 21.03 -9.75 13.41
C GLY A 18 20.37 -8.70 14.33
N SER A 19 19.71 -7.69 13.75
CA SER A 19 19.08 -6.58 14.52
C SER A 19 17.68 -6.90 15.03
N VAL A 20 17.08 -8.01 14.60
CA VAL A 20 15.71 -8.41 14.95
C VAL A 20 15.72 -9.84 15.48
N SER A 21 15.01 -10.10 16.59
CA SER A 21 14.89 -11.48 17.10
C SER A 21 14.02 -12.31 16.18
N PHE A 22 14.33 -13.60 16.04
CA PHE A 22 13.51 -14.54 15.27
C PHE A 22 12.08 -14.63 15.80
N HIS A 23 11.91 -14.54 17.12
CA HIS A 23 10.60 -14.58 17.77
C HIS A 23 9.75 -13.35 17.38
N ASP A 24 10.30 -12.14 17.48
CA ASP A 24 9.59 -10.91 17.09
C ASP A 24 9.24 -10.90 15.61
N PHE A 25 10.18 -11.32 14.76
CA PHE A 25 9.95 -11.45 13.32
C PHE A 25 8.79 -12.40 13.00
N ARG A 26 8.81 -13.62 13.56
CA ARG A 26 7.74 -14.61 13.38
C ARG A 26 6.38 -14.10 13.87
N ASP A 27 6.34 -13.50 15.05
CA ASP A 27 5.08 -13.07 15.68
C ASP A 27 4.47 -11.88 14.92
N CYS A 28 5.30 -10.95 14.44
CA CYS A 28 4.84 -9.86 13.59
C CYS A 28 4.29 -10.37 12.25
N LEU A 29 4.97 -11.32 11.59
CA LEU A 29 4.47 -11.93 10.35
C LEU A 29 3.13 -12.63 10.57
N THR A 30 3.03 -13.45 11.61
CA THR A 30 1.79 -14.19 11.95
C THR A 30 0.62 -13.23 12.17
N SER A 31 0.84 -12.14 12.90
CA SER A 31 -0.19 -11.13 13.17
C SER A 31 -0.62 -10.40 11.90
N ALA A 32 0.32 -10.00 11.04
CA ALA A 32 0.05 -9.33 9.78
C ALA A 32 -0.76 -10.24 8.83
N ILE A 33 -0.32 -11.47 8.63
CA ILE A 33 -1.01 -12.47 7.78
C ILE A 33 -2.44 -12.67 8.26
N LYS A 34 -2.65 -12.84 9.58
CA LYS A 34 -4.00 -13.01 10.13
C LYS A 34 -4.91 -11.82 9.80
N SER A 35 -4.45 -10.59 10.03
CA SER A 35 -5.23 -9.38 9.77
C SER A 35 -5.54 -9.21 8.27
N LEU A 36 -4.59 -9.54 7.40
CA LEU A 36 -4.76 -9.43 5.95
C LEU A 36 -5.71 -10.50 5.40
N ARG A 37 -5.71 -11.71 5.97
CA ARG A 37 -6.74 -12.72 5.67
C ARG A 37 -8.14 -12.28 6.07
N GLU A 38 -8.28 -11.62 7.22
CA GLU A 38 -9.57 -11.03 7.64
C GLU A 38 -10.01 -9.92 6.66
N LEU A 39 -9.07 -9.07 6.23
CA LEU A 39 -9.31 -8.01 5.24
C LEU A 39 -9.70 -8.58 3.86
N ASP A 40 -9.10 -9.70 3.43
CA ASP A 40 -9.47 -10.38 2.19
C ASP A 40 -10.92 -10.87 2.20
N GLN A 41 -11.40 -11.39 3.33
CA GLN A 41 -12.81 -11.78 3.47
C GLN A 41 -13.73 -10.56 3.33
N ILE A 42 -13.37 -9.42 3.91
CA ILE A 42 -14.11 -8.15 3.76
C ILE A 42 -14.09 -7.71 2.30
N LYS A 43 -12.95 -7.71 1.63
CA LYS A 43 -12.82 -7.42 0.19
C LYS A 43 -13.76 -8.29 -0.64
N LYS A 44 -13.73 -9.61 -0.41
CA LYS A 44 -14.58 -10.58 -1.12
C LYS A 44 -16.09 -10.35 -0.88
N ALA A 45 -16.46 -9.88 0.30
CA ALA A 45 -17.83 -9.53 0.59
C ALA A 45 -18.26 -8.22 -0.11
N LEU A 46 -17.44 -7.18 -0.05
CA LEU A 46 -17.73 -5.86 -0.62
C LEU A 46 -17.82 -5.90 -2.15
N PHE A 47 -16.84 -6.52 -2.81
CA PHE A 47 -16.69 -6.42 -4.27
C PHE A 47 -17.19 -7.65 -5.03
N TYR A 48 -17.30 -8.82 -4.36
CA TYR A 48 -17.73 -10.06 -5.01
C TYR A 48 -19.01 -10.66 -4.41
N GLY A 49 -19.64 -9.97 -3.43
CA GLY A 49 -20.88 -10.42 -2.79
C GLY A 49 -20.75 -11.74 -2.03
N LYS A 50 -19.53 -12.15 -1.65
CA LYS A 50 -19.31 -13.38 -0.87
C LYS A 50 -19.73 -13.16 0.58
N LYS A 51 -20.31 -14.19 1.20
CA LYS A 51 -20.66 -14.15 2.63
C LYS A 51 -19.38 -14.20 3.47
N ILE A 52 -19.33 -13.37 4.52
CA ILE A 52 -18.25 -13.43 5.50
C ILE A 52 -18.59 -14.57 6.48
N GLU A 53 -17.70 -15.55 6.61
CA GLU A 53 -17.84 -16.71 7.52
C GLU A 53 -17.31 -16.41 8.94
N HIS A 54 -17.36 -15.18 9.42
CA HIS A 54 -16.73 -14.82 10.68
C HIS A 54 -17.76 -14.54 11.79
N ASP A 55 -17.62 -15.24 12.95
CA ASP A 55 -18.42 -15.03 14.17
C ASP A 55 -18.30 -13.63 14.80
N ARG A 56 -17.44 -12.78 14.29
CA ARG A 56 -17.26 -11.39 14.76
C ARG A 56 -18.37 -10.43 14.36
N ILE A 57 -19.24 -10.81 13.41
CA ILE A 57 -20.36 -9.98 12.94
C ILE A 57 -21.63 -10.23 13.78
N ASN A 58 -21.54 -10.93 14.88
CA ASN A 58 -22.65 -11.16 15.81
C ASN A 58 -22.88 -10.01 16.82
N GLY A 59 -22.25 -8.89 16.69
CA GLY A 59 -22.61 -7.66 17.38
C GLY A 59 -23.23 -6.72 16.36
N ASP A 60 -24.26 -6.01 16.77
CA ASP A 60 -24.98 -4.95 16.08
C ASP A 60 -24.41 -4.59 14.68
N CYS A 61 -24.91 -5.29 13.64
CA CYS A 61 -24.42 -5.13 12.26
C CYS A 61 -24.92 -3.79 11.73
N SER A 62 -24.32 -2.70 12.19
CA SER A 62 -24.43 -1.45 11.45
C SER A 62 -23.74 -1.66 10.12
N LEU A 63 -24.49 -1.57 9.04
CA LEU A 63 -23.96 -1.52 7.68
C LEU A 63 -22.91 -0.39 7.58
N LEU A 64 -22.06 -0.46 6.58
CA LEU A 64 -21.17 0.64 6.27
C LEU A 64 -21.95 1.96 6.23
N PRO A 65 -21.40 3.05 6.79
CA PRO A 65 -22.05 4.35 6.70
C PRO A 65 -22.43 4.70 5.27
N ALA A 66 -23.54 5.41 5.06
CA ALA A 66 -24.00 5.76 3.72
C ALA A 66 -22.93 6.43 2.85
N TRP A 67 -22.09 7.28 3.45
CA TRP A 67 -21.00 7.95 2.74
C TRP A 67 -19.91 6.97 2.21
N VAL A 68 -19.84 5.75 2.70
CA VAL A 68 -19.01 4.67 2.15
C VAL A 68 -19.82 3.80 1.20
N ALA A 69 -21.06 3.45 1.60
CA ALA A 69 -21.93 2.54 0.84
C ALA A 69 -22.38 3.18 -0.51
N ASP A 70 -22.60 4.50 -0.52
CA ASP A 70 -23.03 5.29 -1.68
C ASP A 70 -21.86 5.98 -2.41
N SER A 71 -20.63 5.47 -2.27
CA SER A 71 -19.45 5.98 -2.96
C SER A 71 -19.63 5.94 -4.48
N ASP A 72 -19.05 6.92 -5.16
CA ASP A 72 -19.00 6.93 -6.62
C ASP A 72 -18.03 5.85 -7.16
N GLU A 73 -18.10 5.59 -8.46
CA GLU A 73 -17.30 4.55 -9.13
C GLU A 73 -15.79 4.76 -8.91
N GLN A 74 -15.31 6.00 -8.97
CA GLN A 74 -13.90 6.32 -8.74
C GLN A 74 -13.45 5.96 -7.32
N ALA A 75 -14.25 6.31 -6.31
CA ALA A 75 -13.94 6.00 -4.92
C ALA A 75 -14.01 4.48 -4.66
N ILE A 76 -14.94 3.78 -5.29
CA ILE A 76 -15.06 2.32 -5.23
C ILE A 76 -13.82 1.65 -5.82
N ASP A 77 -13.37 2.07 -7.00
CA ASP A 77 -12.17 1.51 -7.64
C ASP A 77 -10.91 1.77 -6.82
N ILE A 78 -10.75 2.96 -6.25
CA ILE A 78 -9.63 3.28 -5.36
C ILE A 78 -9.67 2.40 -4.11
N MET A 79 -10.83 2.26 -3.47
CA MET A 79 -11.00 1.42 -2.28
C MET A 79 -10.71 -0.06 -2.60
N HIS A 80 -11.25 -0.58 -3.69
CA HIS A 80 -11.00 -1.95 -4.15
C HIS A 80 -9.50 -2.16 -4.43
N GLY A 81 -8.86 -1.24 -5.14
CA GLY A 81 -7.45 -1.30 -5.46
C GLY A 81 -6.57 -1.30 -4.21
N ILE A 82 -6.84 -0.40 -3.24
CA ILE A 82 -6.04 -0.32 -2.00
C ILE A 82 -6.20 -1.57 -1.14
N ILE A 83 -7.43 -2.03 -0.92
CA ILE A 83 -7.70 -3.24 -0.12
C ILE A 83 -7.12 -4.46 -0.82
N GLY A 84 -7.34 -4.59 -2.13
CA GLY A 84 -6.81 -5.69 -2.92
C GLY A 84 -5.29 -5.76 -2.87
N LYS A 85 -4.60 -4.66 -3.14
CA LYS A 85 -3.14 -4.61 -3.03
C LYS A 85 -2.62 -5.02 -1.65
N ALA A 86 -3.31 -4.65 -0.58
CA ALA A 86 -2.94 -5.06 0.77
C ALA A 86 -3.12 -6.57 0.98
N THR A 87 -4.15 -7.19 0.40
CA THR A 87 -4.39 -8.64 0.52
C THR A 87 -3.39 -9.46 -0.28
N GLU A 88 -3.00 -9.03 -1.50
CA GLU A 88 -1.94 -9.70 -2.27
C GLU A 88 -0.57 -9.59 -1.56
N ALA A 89 -0.29 -8.45 -0.91
CA ALA A 89 0.87 -8.36 -0.02
C ALA A 89 0.79 -9.36 1.14
N GLY A 90 -0.39 -9.70 1.62
CA GLY A 90 -0.62 -10.75 2.62
C GLY A 90 -0.24 -12.14 2.10
N GLU A 91 -0.57 -12.47 0.86
CA GLU A 91 -0.23 -13.75 0.22
C GLU A 91 1.30 -13.86 0.00
N LEU A 92 1.95 -12.75 -0.37
CA LEU A 92 3.42 -12.68 -0.40
C LEU A 92 4.05 -12.87 1.00
N LEU A 93 3.43 -12.34 2.07
CA LEU A 93 3.89 -12.57 3.44
C LEU A 93 3.71 -14.03 3.87
N GLU A 94 2.68 -14.74 3.40
CA GLU A 94 2.50 -16.17 3.62
C GLU A 94 3.61 -16.98 2.94
N ALA A 95 3.95 -16.66 1.69
CA ALA A 95 5.08 -17.26 0.99
C ALA A 95 6.41 -17.04 1.74
N LEU A 96 6.63 -15.79 2.21
CA LEU A 96 7.80 -15.47 3.03
C LEU A 96 7.82 -16.28 4.34
N TYR A 97 6.68 -16.40 5.03
CA TYR A 97 6.56 -17.17 6.28
C TYR A 97 6.95 -18.66 6.06
N LYS A 98 6.41 -19.29 5.03
CA LYS A 98 6.76 -20.68 4.68
C LYS A 98 8.26 -20.83 4.48
N CYS A 99 8.90 -19.91 3.75
CA CYS A 99 10.34 -19.97 3.52
C CYS A 99 11.17 -19.75 4.78
N THR A 100 10.84 -18.73 5.57
CA THR A 100 11.72 -18.26 6.66
C THR A 100 11.46 -18.95 7.98
N ILE A 101 10.23 -19.39 8.23
CA ILE A 101 9.81 -20.02 9.50
C ILE A 101 9.68 -21.53 9.36
N GLU A 102 9.10 -22.00 8.25
CA GLU A 102 8.84 -23.43 8.03
C GLU A 102 9.96 -24.12 7.25
N GLY A 103 10.87 -23.34 6.64
CA GLY A 103 12.01 -23.86 5.90
C GLY A 103 11.66 -24.44 4.53
N GLU A 104 10.49 -24.08 3.99
CA GLU A 104 10.07 -24.50 2.65
C GLU A 104 10.81 -23.71 1.55
N PRO A 105 11.06 -24.29 0.37
CA PRO A 105 11.57 -23.52 -0.76
C PRO A 105 10.55 -22.48 -1.22
N LEU A 106 11.03 -21.32 -1.71
CA LEU A 106 10.17 -20.30 -2.27
C LEU A 106 9.49 -20.81 -3.54
N ASP A 107 8.17 -20.69 -3.61
CA ASP A 107 7.43 -20.89 -4.84
C ASP A 107 7.54 -19.60 -5.71
N GLU A 108 8.51 -19.63 -6.64
CA GLU A 108 8.78 -18.50 -7.51
C GLU A 108 7.58 -18.19 -8.43
N SER A 109 6.86 -19.22 -8.91
CA SER A 109 5.71 -19.05 -9.78
C SER A 109 4.57 -18.33 -9.07
N ASN A 110 4.21 -18.80 -7.88
CA ASN A 110 3.21 -18.13 -7.05
C ASN A 110 3.64 -16.71 -6.65
N THR A 111 4.93 -16.52 -6.31
CA THR A 111 5.44 -15.18 -5.99
C THR A 111 5.29 -14.20 -7.16
N ILE A 112 5.52 -14.64 -8.40
CA ILE A 112 5.32 -13.82 -9.59
C ILE A 112 3.83 -13.55 -9.84
N GLU A 113 2.97 -14.53 -9.61
CA GLU A 113 1.51 -14.40 -9.70
C GLU A 113 0.99 -13.31 -8.76
N GLU A 114 1.35 -13.37 -7.46
CA GLU A 114 0.93 -12.39 -6.47
C GLU A 114 1.44 -10.96 -6.78
N VAL A 115 2.63 -10.84 -7.37
CA VAL A 115 3.11 -9.55 -7.89
C VAL A 115 2.24 -9.07 -9.05
N GLY A 116 1.81 -9.99 -9.93
CA GLY A 116 0.89 -9.68 -11.04
C GLY A 116 -0.47 -9.18 -10.54
N ASP A 117 -1.04 -9.86 -9.55
CA ASP A 117 -2.32 -9.48 -8.94
C ASP A 117 -2.21 -8.12 -8.23
N GLY A 118 -1.10 -7.88 -7.52
CA GLY A 118 -0.81 -6.56 -6.97
C GLY A 118 -0.74 -5.45 -8.02
N LEU A 119 -0.19 -5.73 -9.22
CA LEU A 119 -0.17 -4.79 -10.34
C LEU A 119 -1.56 -4.55 -10.93
N TRP A 120 -2.44 -5.56 -10.92
CA TRP A 120 -3.83 -5.40 -11.35
C TRP A 120 -4.57 -4.39 -10.44
N TYR A 121 -4.40 -4.49 -9.13
CA TYR A 121 -4.95 -3.52 -8.18
C TYR A 121 -4.32 -2.13 -8.31
N ASP A 122 -3.01 -2.05 -8.61
CA ASP A 122 -2.37 -0.78 -8.94
C ASP A 122 -3.00 -0.14 -10.19
N ALA A 123 -3.37 -0.94 -11.19
CA ALA A 123 -4.04 -0.44 -12.40
C ALA A 123 -5.43 0.14 -12.10
N LEU A 124 -6.20 -0.44 -11.16
CA LEU A 124 -7.48 0.14 -10.74
C LEU A 124 -7.27 1.53 -10.11
N ILE A 125 -6.32 1.65 -9.18
CA ILE A 125 -6.01 2.92 -8.50
C ILE A 125 -5.57 3.97 -9.54
N LEU A 126 -4.62 3.62 -10.39
CA LEU A 126 -4.08 4.54 -11.39
C LEU A 126 -5.14 4.94 -12.42
N GLY A 127 -5.97 4.00 -12.88
CA GLY A 127 -7.07 4.25 -13.79
C GLY A 127 -8.10 5.23 -13.19
N ALA A 128 -8.49 5.02 -11.93
CA ALA A 128 -9.39 5.90 -11.20
C ALA A 128 -8.82 7.31 -11.04
N LEU A 129 -7.51 7.46 -10.94
CA LEU A 129 -6.81 8.75 -10.83
C LEU A 129 -6.45 9.37 -12.19
N GLY A 130 -6.75 8.70 -13.31
CA GLY A 130 -6.36 9.14 -14.65
C GLY A 130 -4.84 9.14 -14.89
N ALA A 131 -4.10 8.29 -14.17
CA ALA A 131 -2.65 8.17 -14.25
C ALA A 131 -2.24 6.84 -14.91
N SER A 132 -0.99 6.74 -15.33
CA SER A 132 -0.39 5.55 -15.91
C SER A 132 0.68 4.94 -15.01
N PHE A 133 1.08 3.70 -15.28
CA PHE A 133 2.26 3.09 -14.63
C PHE A 133 3.54 3.89 -14.90
N GLU A 134 3.69 4.44 -16.11
CA GLU A 134 4.81 5.29 -16.49
C GLU A 134 4.86 6.56 -15.65
N ASP A 135 3.71 7.15 -15.33
CA ASP A 135 3.62 8.32 -14.45
C ASP A 135 4.05 7.97 -13.03
N ALA A 136 3.50 6.90 -12.47
CA ALA A 136 3.85 6.44 -11.14
C ALA A 136 5.35 6.12 -11.02
N GLN A 137 5.91 5.43 -12.01
CA GLN A 137 7.34 5.11 -12.08
C GLN A 137 8.20 6.38 -12.18
N ARG A 138 7.83 7.31 -13.05
CA ARG A 138 8.53 8.58 -13.25
C ARG A 138 8.57 9.41 -11.98
N ILE A 139 7.42 9.58 -11.31
CA ILE A 139 7.29 10.31 -10.06
C ILE A 139 8.16 9.66 -8.97
N ASN A 140 8.08 8.34 -8.83
CA ASN A 140 8.86 7.62 -7.83
C ASN A 140 10.37 7.78 -8.06
N ILE A 141 10.84 7.62 -9.30
CA ILE A 141 12.27 7.76 -9.62
C ILE A 141 12.74 9.21 -9.46
N SER A 142 11.95 10.22 -9.82
CA SER A 142 12.29 11.63 -9.57
C SER A 142 12.52 11.89 -8.08
N LYS A 143 11.60 11.47 -7.23
CA LYS A 143 11.76 11.54 -5.77
C LYS A 143 13.01 10.81 -5.26
N LEU A 144 13.25 9.58 -5.73
CA LEU A 144 14.41 8.78 -5.30
C LEU A 144 15.73 9.39 -5.77
N ARG A 145 15.79 9.99 -6.95
CA ARG A 145 16.98 10.73 -7.43
C ARG A 145 17.26 11.97 -6.60
N LYS A 146 16.21 12.65 -6.13
CA LYS A 146 16.37 13.79 -5.22
C LYS A 146 16.97 13.35 -3.89
N ARG A 147 16.43 12.27 -3.30
CA ARG A 147 16.91 11.71 -2.02
C ARG A 147 18.30 11.09 -2.16
N TYR A 148 18.53 10.33 -3.21
CA TYR A 148 19.73 9.55 -3.46
C TYR A 148 20.31 9.87 -4.86
N PRO A 149 20.99 11.02 -5.04
CA PRO A 149 21.51 11.42 -6.35
C PRO A 149 22.40 10.35 -7.00
N ASP A 150 23.27 9.71 -6.21
CA ASP A 150 24.19 8.68 -6.69
C ASP A 150 23.68 7.28 -6.32
N LYS A 151 23.64 6.96 -5.02
CA LYS A 151 23.19 5.69 -4.45
C LYS A 151 22.56 5.89 -3.09
N PHE A 152 21.96 4.83 -2.54
CA PHE A 152 21.47 4.80 -1.18
C PHE A 152 22.57 5.15 -0.17
N THR A 153 22.22 5.96 0.85
CA THR A 153 23.00 6.14 2.09
C THR A 153 22.05 6.19 3.28
N ALA A 154 22.46 5.59 4.42
CA ALA A 154 21.66 5.58 5.63
C ALA A 154 21.39 7.00 6.14
N GLU A 155 22.40 7.88 6.10
CA GLU A 155 22.27 9.29 6.48
C GLU A 155 21.15 10.00 5.73
N ARG A 156 21.04 9.81 4.41
CA ARG A 156 19.97 10.42 3.59
C ARG A 156 18.62 9.76 3.80
N ALA A 157 18.58 8.52 4.25
CA ALA A 157 17.36 7.86 4.63
C ALA A 157 16.80 8.41 5.95
N GLU A 158 17.67 8.73 6.91
CA GLU A 158 17.30 9.30 8.20
C GLU A 158 16.98 10.80 8.12
N HIS A 159 17.78 11.56 7.34
CA HIS A 159 17.66 13.01 7.23
C HIS A 159 17.06 13.42 5.89
N ARG A 160 15.75 13.15 5.72
CA ARG A 160 15.01 13.43 4.49
C ARG A 160 14.64 14.90 4.38
N ASP A 161 14.88 15.50 3.21
CA ASP A 161 14.29 16.78 2.81
C ASP A 161 12.92 16.53 2.14
N ILE A 162 11.89 16.37 2.99
CA ILE A 162 10.53 16.01 2.55
C ILE A 162 9.95 17.07 1.62
N GLU A 163 10.23 18.35 1.90
CA GLU A 163 9.72 19.45 1.09
C GLU A 163 10.34 19.46 -0.31
N ALA A 164 11.66 19.30 -0.41
CA ALA A 164 12.32 19.18 -1.70
C ALA A 164 11.89 17.92 -2.49
N GLU A 165 11.59 16.81 -1.79
CA GLU A 165 11.02 15.60 -2.41
C GLU A 165 9.61 15.86 -2.98
N ARG A 166 8.75 16.60 -2.25
CA ARG A 166 7.40 16.98 -2.70
C ARG A 166 7.44 17.88 -3.92
N GLN A 167 8.30 18.88 -3.92
CA GLN A 167 8.49 19.77 -5.07
C GLN A 167 8.93 19.02 -6.31
N GLU A 168 9.84 18.05 -6.16
CA GLU A 168 10.29 17.20 -7.26
C GLU A 168 9.17 16.31 -7.80
N MET A 169 8.33 15.75 -6.91
CA MET A 169 7.16 14.96 -7.32
C MET A 169 6.13 15.84 -8.05
N ALA A 170 5.82 17.03 -7.54
CA ALA A 170 4.89 17.97 -8.18
C ALA A 170 5.38 18.37 -9.58
N ALA A 171 6.66 18.68 -9.73
CA ALA A 171 7.26 18.97 -11.03
C ALA A 171 7.20 17.77 -12.00
N ALA A 172 7.29 16.55 -11.47
CA ALA A 172 7.20 15.34 -12.28
C ALA A 172 5.75 14.99 -12.69
N THR A 173 4.74 15.35 -11.89
CA THR A 173 3.34 15.04 -12.19
C THR A 173 2.74 15.98 -13.24
N GLY A 174 3.23 17.20 -13.33
CA GLY A 174 2.52 18.28 -14.06
C GLY A 174 1.21 18.69 -13.39
N TYR A 175 0.89 18.15 -12.20
CA TYR A 175 -0.23 18.62 -11.37
C TYR A 175 0.21 19.91 -10.68
N SER A 176 -0.53 20.99 -10.86
CA SER A 176 -0.39 22.19 -10.03
C SER A 176 -0.90 21.88 -8.61
N ASP A 177 -0.33 22.55 -7.60
CA ASP A 177 -0.77 22.42 -6.19
C ASP A 177 -2.28 22.74 -5.99
N ASP A 178 -2.93 23.39 -6.96
CA ASP A 178 -4.37 23.66 -6.98
C ASP A 178 -5.24 22.39 -6.87
N ALA A 179 -4.73 21.21 -7.30
CA ALA A 179 -5.43 19.93 -7.16
C ALA A 179 -5.37 19.39 -5.71
N ALA A 180 -4.35 19.78 -4.93
CA ALA A 180 -4.25 19.41 -3.52
C ALA A 180 -5.24 20.21 -2.66
N ASP A 181 -5.53 21.46 -3.02
CA ASP A 181 -6.51 22.30 -2.33
C ASP A 181 -7.96 21.80 -2.55
N LEU A 182 -8.28 21.24 -3.71
CA LEU A 182 -9.59 20.62 -3.98
C LEU A 182 -9.82 19.35 -3.12
N ALA A 183 -8.76 18.63 -2.75
CA ALA A 183 -8.87 17.47 -1.84
C ALA A 183 -9.04 17.90 -0.37
N ILE A 184 -8.58 19.11 0.00
CA ILE A 184 -8.68 19.65 1.36
C ILE A 184 -10.08 20.23 1.63
N ASP A 185 -10.76 20.75 0.62
CA ASP A 185 -12.11 21.31 0.79
C ASP A 185 -13.16 20.24 1.14
N ARG A 186 -12.94 18.97 0.75
CA ARG A 186 -13.74 17.81 1.19
C ARG A 186 -13.58 17.45 2.67
N LYS A 187 -12.55 17.98 3.38
CA LYS A 187 -12.37 17.75 4.82
C LYS A 187 -13.40 18.44 5.70
N GLN A 188 -14.14 19.42 5.18
CA GLN A 188 -15.18 20.11 5.97
C GLN A 188 -16.46 19.29 6.16
N ASP A 189 -16.68 18.27 5.32
CA ASP A 189 -17.89 17.44 5.35
C ASP A 189 -17.70 16.05 5.98
N LEU A 190 -16.50 15.71 6.45
CA LEU A 190 -16.28 14.46 7.17
C LEU A 190 -16.80 14.56 8.60
N PRO A 191 -17.80 13.75 9.00
CA PRO A 191 -18.28 13.76 10.39
C PRO A 191 -17.13 13.35 11.32
N TYR A 192 -16.80 14.18 12.28
CA TYR A 192 -15.91 13.85 13.38
C TYR A 192 -16.44 12.59 14.08
N ILE A 193 -15.73 11.48 13.96
CA ILE A 193 -16.01 10.28 14.75
C ILE A 193 -15.42 10.56 16.14
N ASN A 194 -16.30 10.91 17.09
CA ASN A 194 -16.03 11.01 18.54
C ASN A 194 -14.86 11.90 19.02
N GLY A 195 -14.51 12.96 18.29
CA GLY A 195 -13.60 14.00 18.83
C GLY A 195 -12.15 13.55 19.08
N GLN A 196 -11.72 12.39 18.58
CA GLN A 196 -10.34 11.93 18.67
C GLN A 196 -9.69 11.95 17.30
N SER A 197 -8.52 12.59 17.23
CA SER A 197 -7.63 12.55 16.08
C SER A 197 -7.02 11.15 15.96
N PHE A 198 -6.92 10.61 14.74
CA PHE A 198 -6.24 9.35 14.46
C PHE A 198 -4.71 9.43 14.65
N TYR A 199 -4.17 10.55 15.10
CA TYR A 199 -2.73 10.85 15.23
C TYR A 199 -2.30 11.27 16.65
N ASP A 200 -3.12 11.00 17.66
CA ASP A 200 -2.74 11.15 19.08
C ASP A 200 -2.44 9.79 19.71
#